data_759b1abb1bf810cbee8860414011a1d9
#
_entry.id   759b1abb1bf810cbee8860414011a1d9
#
_cell.length_a   1.000
_cell.length_b   1.000
_cell.length_c   1.000
_cell.angle_alpha   90.00
_cell.angle_beta   90.00
_cell.angle_gamma   90.00
#
_symmetry.space_group_name_H-M   'P 1'
#
loop_
_entity.id
_entity.type
_entity.pdbx_description
1 polymer ?
#
loop_
_entity_poly.entity_id
_entity_poly.type
_entity_poly.pdbx_seq_one_letter_code
_entity_poly.pdbx_strand_id
1 'polypeptide(L)'
;MDLRLHKAAAAGDVAAIRELLVSGAAIEARDASGATALLVATHGNQVEAARALIEAGADVNAKDEIEDSPYLYAGARGHLDILKLTLAHGADLKSINRYGGTALIPASERGHVKTVDTLIKAGVDVDHVNWLGWTALLEAIILSDGGASHVRIVELLIGAGANVDLADNDGVTPLQHARNRGYGKIVKLLEKAGAT
;
A
#
# COMPACT_ATOMS: atom_id res chain seq x y z
N MET A 1 -7.18 28.73 -7.76
CA MET A 1 -7.53 27.33 -7.52
C MET A 1 -8.31 27.28 -6.21
N ASP A 2 -9.49 26.68 -6.20
CA ASP A 2 -10.31 26.54 -4.98
C ASP A 2 -9.86 25.31 -4.20
N LEU A 3 -9.23 25.51 -3.04
CA LEU A 3 -8.71 24.44 -2.18
C LEU A 3 -9.57 24.21 -0.93
N ARG A 4 -10.80 24.74 -0.89
CA ARG A 4 -11.68 24.55 0.29
C ARG A 4 -11.97 23.09 0.54
N LEU A 5 -12.18 22.28 -0.53
CA LEU A 5 -12.41 20.85 -0.43
C LEU A 5 -11.19 20.13 0.15
N HIS A 6 -9.97 20.48 -0.26
CA HIS A 6 -8.72 19.92 0.30
C HIS A 6 -8.56 20.26 1.78
N LYS A 7 -8.87 21.50 2.17
CA LYS A 7 -8.81 21.90 3.59
C LYS A 7 -9.81 21.15 4.46
N ALA A 8 -11.05 21.00 3.97
CA ALA A 8 -12.08 20.21 4.65
C ALA A 8 -11.67 18.72 4.76
N ALA A 9 -11.08 18.17 3.69
CA ALA A 9 -10.56 16.78 3.65
C ALA A 9 -9.41 16.58 4.66
N ALA A 10 -8.45 17.51 4.72
CA ALA A 10 -7.34 17.48 5.68
C ALA A 10 -7.83 17.54 7.13
N ALA A 11 -8.87 18.35 7.38
CA ALA A 11 -9.47 18.50 8.71
C ALA A 11 -10.40 17.35 9.11
N GLY A 12 -10.77 16.46 8.17
CA GLY A 12 -11.77 15.43 8.40
C GLY A 12 -13.21 15.96 8.52
N ASP A 13 -13.46 17.21 8.03
CA ASP A 13 -14.75 17.88 8.14
C ASP A 13 -15.73 17.38 7.06
N VAL A 14 -16.43 16.29 7.40
CA VAL A 14 -17.41 15.64 6.52
C VAL A 14 -18.57 16.57 6.15
N ALA A 15 -19.00 17.43 7.08
CA ALA A 15 -20.12 18.35 6.83
C ALA A 15 -19.71 19.39 5.76
N ALA A 16 -18.55 20.01 5.91
CA ALA A 16 -18.02 20.94 4.93
C ALA A 16 -17.74 20.28 3.58
N ILE A 17 -17.25 19.02 3.56
CA ILE A 17 -17.05 18.26 2.31
C ILE A 17 -18.39 18.13 1.56
N ARG A 18 -19.44 17.67 2.24
CA ARG A 18 -20.76 17.47 1.62
C ARG A 18 -21.35 18.77 1.10
N GLU A 19 -21.29 19.85 1.89
CA GLU A 19 -21.77 21.17 1.50
C GLU A 19 -21.03 21.70 0.26
N LEU A 20 -19.70 21.58 0.23
CA LEU A 20 -18.87 22.01 -0.90
C LEU A 20 -19.19 21.23 -2.17
N LEU A 21 -19.37 19.91 -2.08
CA LEU A 21 -19.73 19.07 -3.23
C LEU A 21 -21.13 19.41 -3.76
N VAL A 22 -22.11 19.61 -2.90
CA VAL A 22 -23.46 20.08 -3.30
C VAL A 22 -23.40 21.46 -3.97
N SER A 23 -22.47 22.32 -3.53
CA SER A 23 -22.25 23.64 -4.12
C SER A 23 -21.43 23.61 -5.42
N GLY A 24 -21.10 22.41 -5.95
CA GLY A 24 -20.43 22.25 -7.23
C GLY A 24 -18.90 22.31 -7.15
N ALA A 25 -18.29 22.09 -6.00
CA ALA A 25 -16.83 21.96 -5.91
C ALA A 25 -16.35 20.80 -6.78
N ALA A 26 -15.29 21.02 -7.58
CA ALA A 26 -14.71 19.99 -8.42
C ALA A 26 -14.01 18.92 -7.56
N ILE A 27 -14.56 17.70 -7.54
CA ILE A 27 -14.11 16.61 -6.67
C ILE A 27 -12.66 16.19 -7.00
N GLU A 28 -12.28 16.24 -8.29
CA GLU A 28 -10.94 15.92 -8.79
C GLU A 28 -10.02 17.13 -8.92
N ALA A 29 -10.38 18.29 -8.29
CA ALA A 29 -9.47 19.42 -8.24
C ALA A 29 -8.14 18.98 -7.58
N ARG A 30 -7.04 19.49 -8.13
CA ARG A 30 -5.69 19.13 -7.66
C ARG A 30 -5.04 20.32 -6.97
N ASP A 31 -4.31 20.10 -5.90
CA ASP A 31 -3.49 21.12 -5.26
C ASP A 31 -2.14 21.31 -5.99
N ALA A 32 -1.23 22.08 -5.38
CA ALA A 32 0.08 22.38 -5.95
C ALA A 32 1.01 21.15 -6.06
N SER A 33 0.71 20.07 -5.36
CA SER A 33 1.42 18.77 -5.43
C SER A 33 0.75 17.78 -6.38
N GLY A 34 -0.36 18.18 -7.03
CA GLY A 34 -1.17 17.29 -7.84
C GLY A 34 -2.13 16.41 -7.04
N ALA A 35 -2.18 16.56 -5.72
CA ALA A 35 -3.03 15.74 -4.86
C ALA A 35 -4.50 16.16 -4.96
N THR A 36 -5.41 15.16 -4.99
CA THR A 36 -6.85 15.38 -4.86
C THR A 36 -7.25 15.50 -3.39
N ALA A 37 -8.46 16.01 -3.13
CA ALA A 37 -8.99 16.07 -1.77
C ALA A 37 -9.04 14.68 -1.10
N LEU A 38 -9.33 13.62 -1.88
CA LEU A 38 -9.30 12.23 -1.38
C LEU A 38 -7.88 11.79 -0.97
N LEU A 39 -6.86 12.11 -1.76
CA LEU A 39 -5.48 11.81 -1.38
C LEU A 39 -5.07 12.57 -0.13
N VAL A 40 -5.45 13.84 -0.01
CA VAL A 40 -5.20 14.66 1.20
C VAL A 40 -5.89 14.04 2.44
N ALA A 41 -7.15 13.61 2.35
CA ALA A 41 -7.83 12.89 3.42
C ALA A 41 -7.09 11.59 3.79
N THR A 42 -6.57 10.89 2.78
CA THR A 42 -5.81 9.65 2.97
C THR A 42 -4.48 9.90 3.67
N HIS A 43 -3.76 10.97 3.32
CA HIS A 43 -2.53 11.38 4.02
C HIS A 43 -2.76 11.58 5.52
N GLY A 44 -3.88 12.22 5.89
CA GLY A 44 -4.29 12.45 7.28
C GLY A 44 -4.96 11.25 7.97
N ASN A 45 -5.13 10.13 7.27
CA ASN A 45 -5.93 8.98 7.72
C ASN A 45 -7.36 9.38 8.17
N GLN A 46 -7.95 10.35 7.49
CA GLN A 46 -9.29 10.88 7.78
C GLN A 46 -10.36 9.95 7.16
N VAL A 47 -10.65 8.85 7.83
CA VAL A 47 -11.46 7.73 7.29
C VAL A 47 -12.84 8.20 6.82
N GLU A 48 -13.56 8.97 7.62
CA GLU A 48 -14.93 9.40 7.26
C GLU A 48 -14.94 10.47 6.15
N ALA A 49 -13.92 11.33 6.10
CA ALA A 49 -13.73 12.26 4.99
C ALA A 49 -13.42 11.51 3.69
N ALA A 50 -12.51 10.53 3.74
CA ALA A 50 -12.21 9.66 2.60
C ALA A 50 -13.46 8.92 2.13
N ARG A 51 -14.25 8.35 3.05
CA ARG A 51 -15.52 7.69 2.75
C ARG A 51 -16.47 8.64 2.01
N ALA A 52 -16.70 9.84 2.55
CA ALA A 52 -17.63 10.80 1.95
C ALA A 52 -17.19 11.21 0.53
N LEU A 53 -15.88 11.38 0.30
CA LEU A 53 -15.33 11.69 -1.02
C LEU A 53 -15.47 10.51 -1.99
N ILE A 54 -15.17 9.29 -1.55
CA ILE A 54 -15.29 8.08 -2.38
C ILE A 54 -16.76 7.82 -2.75
N GLU A 55 -17.69 7.93 -1.79
CA GLU A 55 -19.13 7.78 -2.04
C GLU A 55 -19.68 8.86 -2.98
N ALA A 56 -19.04 10.03 -3.02
CA ALA A 56 -19.35 11.09 -3.97
C ALA A 56 -18.69 10.90 -5.35
N GLY A 57 -17.93 9.81 -5.55
CA GLY A 57 -17.34 9.44 -6.82
C GLY A 57 -15.90 9.90 -7.03
N ALA A 58 -15.16 10.24 -5.97
CA ALA A 58 -13.73 10.53 -6.10
C ALA A 58 -12.93 9.31 -6.60
N ASP A 59 -12.00 9.55 -7.51
CA ASP A 59 -11.14 8.51 -8.08
C ASP A 59 -10.08 8.04 -7.06
N VAL A 60 -10.20 6.77 -6.63
CA VAL A 60 -9.28 6.14 -5.68
C VAL A 60 -7.90 5.85 -6.28
N ASN A 61 -7.75 5.97 -7.61
CA ASN A 61 -6.52 5.74 -8.37
C ASN A 61 -5.83 7.02 -8.82
N ALA A 62 -6.44 8.19 -8.57
CA ALA A 62 -5.89 9.48 -8.99
C ALA A 62 -4.52 9.74 -8.33
N LYS A 63 -3.47 9.73 -9.14
CA LYS A 63 -2.09 9.93 -8.67
C LYS A 63 -1.72 11.41 -8.62
N ASP A 64 -0.91 11.78 -7.64
CA ASP A 64 -0.25 13.07 -7.54
C ASP A 64 1.07 13.12 -8.36
N GLU A 65 1.84 14.21 -8.24
CA GLU A 65 3.09 14.40 -8.97
C GLU A 65 4.21 13.43 -8.55
N ILE A 66 4.09 12.77 -7.39
CA ILE A 66 5.05 11.78 -6.92
C ILE A 66 4.53 10.34 -7.04
N GLU A 67 3.51 10.13 -7.89
CA GLU A 67 2.92 8.83 -8.18
C GLU A 67 2.20 8.15 -7.00
N ASP A 68 1.84 8.90 -5.95
CA ASP A 68 1.00 8.40 -4.88
C ASP A 68 -0.48 8.57 -5.24
N SER A 69 -1.29 7.53 -5.01
CA SER A 69 -2.76 7.58 -5.10
C SER A 69 -3.37 7.24 -3.74
N PRO A 70 -4.66 7.52 -3.49
CA PRO A 70 -5.35 7.10 -2.27
C PRO A 70 -5.16 5.60 -1.97
N TYR A 71 -5.30 4.74 -2.98
CA TYR A 71 -5.08 3.30 -2.86
C TYR A 71 -3.63 2.95 -2.47
N LEU A 72 -2.65 3.43 -3.25
CA LEU A 72 -1.24 3.12 -3.02
C LEU A 72 -0.78 3.63 -1.66
N TYR A 73 -1.13 4.87 -1.31
CA TYR A 73 -0.73 5.47 -0.04
C TYR A 73 -1.37 4.77 1.16
N ALA A 74 -2.66 4.45 1.09
CA ALA A 74 -3.35 3.72 2.16
C ALA A 74 -2.70 2.35 2.41
N GLY A 75 -2.35 1.63 1.35
CA GLY A 75 -1.59 0.38 1.45
C GLY A 75 -0.22 0.57 2.09
N ALA A 76 0.56 1.50 1.56
CA ALA A 76 1.93 1.78 2.03
C ALA A 76 1.99 2.23 3.51
N ARG A 77 0.96 2.93 4.00
CA ARG A 77 0.91 3.46 5.37
C ARG A 77 0.12 2.60 6.35
N GLY A 78 -0.49 1.51 5.88
CA GLY A 78 -1.30 0.66 6.73
C GLY A 78 -2.63 1.31 7.16
N HIS A 79 -3.15 2.27 6.40
CA HIS A 79 -4.44 2.92 6.63
C HIS A 79 -5.56 1.97 6.21
N LEU A 80 -5.74 0.90 7.00
CA LEU A 80 -6.52 -0.28 6.64
C LEU A 80 -7.96 0.04 6.24
N ASP A 81 -8.63 0.95 6.95
CA ASP A 81 -10.02 1.25 6.66
C ASP A 81 -10.18 2.04 5.35
N ILE A 82 -9.26 2.98 5.06
CA ILE A 82 -9.23 3.67 3.76
C ILE A 82 -8.84 2.69 2.65
N LEU A 83 -7.88 1.79 2.88
CA LEU A 83 -7.53 0.74 1.91
C LEU A 83 -8.75 -0.11 1.54
N LYS A 84 -9.53 -0.55 2.52
CA LYS A 84 -10.76 -1.32 2.26
C LYS A 84 -11.78 -0.53 1.44
N LEU A 85 -11.92 0.77 1.73
CA LEU A 85 -12.78 1.66 0.94
C LEU A 85 -12.31 1.75 -0.51
N THR A 86 -11.01 1.97 -0.75
CA THR A 86 -10.46 2.06 -2.11
C THR A 86 -10.62 0.75 -2.87
N LEU A 87 -10.36 -0.40 -2.23
CA LEU A 87 -10.56 -1.72 -2.83
C LEU A 87 -12.02 -1.97 -3.21
N ALA A 88 -12.97 -1.55 -2.37
CA ALA A 88 -14.39 -1.69 -2.65
C ALA A 88 -14.89 -0.78 -3.80
N HIS A 89 -14.12 0.25 -4.17
CA HIS A 89 -14.48 1.26 -5.16
C HIS A 89 -13.52 1.28 -6.36
N GLY A 90 -12.99 0.13 -6.76
CA GLY A 90 -12.29 -0.04 -8.02
C GLY A 90 -10.81 0.35 -8.00
N ALA A 91 -10.12 0.13 -6.88
CA ALA A 91 -8.67 0.27 -6.85
C ALA A 91 -7.99 -0.61 -7.91
N ASP A 92 -7.09 -0.03 -8.68
CA ASP A 92 -6.25 -0.77 -9.64
C ASP A 92 -5.12 -1.50 -8.90
N LEU A 93 -5.28 -2.82 -8.76
CA LEU A 93 -4.32 -3.68 -8.05
C LEU A 93 -2.95 -3.75 -8.72
N LYS A 94 -2.87 -3.39 -10.01
CA LYS A 94 -1.63 -3.34 -10.79
C LYS A 94 -0.95 -1.97 -10.74
N SER A 95 -1.60 -0.96 -10.13
CA SER A 95 -1.01 0.36 -9.97
C SER A 95 0.29 0.28 -9.17
N ILE A 96 1.30 1.01 -9.62
CA ILE A 96 2.63 1.06 -9.01
C ILE A 96 2.98 2.47 -8.56
N ASN A 97 3.78 2.57 -7.51
CA ASN A 97 4.33 3.83 -6.99
C ASN A 97 5.59 4.25 -7.76
N ARG A 98 6.19 5.38 -7.37
CA ARG A 98 7.43 5.92 -7.96
C ARG A 98 8.66 5.00 -7.90
N TYR A 99 8.61 3.89 -7.20
CA TYR A 99 9.67 2.87 -7.14
C TYR A 99 9.31 1.61 -7.92
N GLY A 100 8.20 1.63 -8.67
CA GLY A 100 7.70 0.49 -9.40
C GLY A 100 7.02 -0.58 -8.55
N GLY A 101 6.77 -0.32 -7.27
CA GLY A 101 6.16 -1.27 -6.35
C GLY A 101 4.64 -1.12 -6.27
N THR A 102 3.91 -2.25 -6.23
CA THR A 102 2.49 -2.28 -5.86
C THR A 102 2.30 -1.91 -4.40
N ALA A 103 1.05 -1.69 -3.96
CA ALA A 103 0.74 -1.39 -2.55
C ALA A 103 1.24 -2.47 -1.56
N LEU A 104 1.41 -3.72 -2.02
CA LEU A 104 1.84 -4.86 -1.20
C LEU A 104 3.30 -4.73 -0.73
N ILE A 105 4.17 -4.21 -1.60
CA ILE A 105 5.61 -4.12 -1.32
C ILE A 105 5.89 -3.22 -0.11
N PRO A 106 5.53 -1.91 -0.09
CA PRO A 106 5.78 -1.06 1.06
C PRO A 106 4.95 -1.44 2.30
N ALA A 107 3.80 -2.10 2.14
CA ALA A 107 3.06 -2.65 3.27
C ALA A 107 3.83 -3.77 3.97
N SER A 108 4.54 -4.59 3.19
CA SER A 108 5.38 -5.69 3.69
C SER A 108 6.65 -5.17 4.35
N GLU A 109 7.33 -4.20 3.75
CA GLU A 109 8.47 -3.48 4.32
C GLU A 109 8.16 -2.95 5.73
N ARG A 110 7.02 -2.29 5.88
CA ARG A 110 6.64 -1.57 7.12
C ARG A 110 5.96 -2.43 8.18
N GLY A 111 5.81 -3.73 7.94
CA GLY A 111 5.24 -4.65 8.92
C GLY A 111 3.73 -4.53 9.10
N HIS A 112 2.99 -4.03 8.12
CA HIS A 112 1.54 -3.82 8.19
C HIS A 112 0.77 -5.13 7.92
N VAL A 113 0.84 -6.09 8.85
CA VAL A 113 0.30 -7.46 8.70
C VAL A 113 -1.13 -7.51 8.18
N LYS A 114 -2.05 -6.72 8.77
CA LYS A 114 -3.48 -6.72 8.35
C LYS A 114 -3.66 -6.16 6.94
N THR A 115 -2.87 -5.18 6.56
CA THR A 115 -2.87 -4.58 5.23
C THR A 115 -2.37 -5.57 4.20
N VAL A 116 -1.26 -6.26 4.48
CA VAL A 116 -0.72 -7.34 3.64
C VAL A 116 -1.75 -8.44 3.43
N ASP A 117 -2.38 -8.94 4.48
CA ASP A 117 -3.44 -9.96 4.39
C ASP A 117 -4.63 -9.49 3.53
N THR A 118 -5.01 -8.21 3.68
CA THR A 118 -6.10 -7.62 2.89
C THR A 118 -5.74 -7.51 1.40
N LEU A 119 -4.52 -7.07 1.08
CA LEU A 119 -4.03 -6.94 -0.31
C LEU A 119 -3.88 -8.30 -0.99
N ILE A 120 -3.37 -9.32 -0.28
CA ILE A 120 -3.29 -10.69 -0.77
C ILE A 120 -4.70 -11.23 -1.11
N LYS A 121 -5.66 -11.06 -0.20
CA LYS A 121 -7.06 -11.48 -0.43
C LYS A 121 -7.75 -10.73 -1.56
N ALA A 122 -7.34 -9.50 -1.83
CA ALA A 122 -7.82 -8.74 -2.98
C ALA A 122 -7.23 -9.23 -4.31
N GLY A 123 -6.16 -10.03 -4.30
CA GLY A 123 -5.54 -10.61 -5.49
C GLY A 123 -4.38 -9.77 -6.06
N VAL A 124 -3.74 -8.95 -5.23
CA VAL A 124 -2.49 -8.28 -5.66
C VAL A 124 -1.43 -9.33 -5.95
N ASP A 125 -0.68 -9.14 -7.04
CA ASP A 125 0.41 -10.03 -7.42
C ASP A 125 1.49 -10.06 -6.34
N VAL A 126 1.69 -11.23 -5.73
CA VAL A 126 2.63 -11.44 -4.62
C VAL A 126 4.09 -11.47 -5.08
N ASP A 127 4.33 -11.78 -6.37
CA ASP A 127 5.65 -11.87 -6.97
C ASP A 127 6.00 -10.66 -7.83
N HIS A 128 5.19 -9.59 -7.76
CA HIS A 128 5.52 -8.34 -8.44
C HIS A 128 6.92 -7.85 -8.02
N VAL A 129 7.73 -7.50 -9.00
CA VAL A 129 9.11 -7.01 -8.80
C VAL A 129 9.16 -5.51 -9.04
N ASN A 130 9.66 -4.75 -8.08
CA ASN A 130 9.85 -3.30 -8.21
C ASN A 130 11.14 -2.96 -9.00
N TRP A 131 11.42 -1.69 -9.20
CA TRP A 131 12.60 -1.26 -9.97
C TRP A 131 13.93 -1.54 -9.30
N LEU A 132 13.94 -1.87 -8.00
CA LEU A 132 15.14 -2.31 -7.27
C LEU A 132 15.39 -3.82 -7.46
N GLY A 133 14.49 -4.54 -8.14
CA GLY A 133 14.56 -6.00 -8.29
C GLY A 133 14.01 -6.74 -7.07
N TRP A 134 13.16 -6.12 -6.26
CA TRP A 134 12.67 -6.70 -5.02
C TRP A 134 11.17 -6.99 -5.07
N THR A 135 10.79 -8.16 -4.55
CA THR A 135 9.42 -8.55 -4.28
C THR A 135 8.99 -8.10 -2.88
N ALA A 136 7.70 -8.24 -2.58
CA ALA A 136 7.19 -8.05 -1.22
C ALA A 136 7.88 -8.97 -0.19
N LEU A 137 8.22 -10.21 -0.59
CA LEU A 137 8.96 -11.15 0.25
C LEU A 137 10.39 -10.67 0.53
N LEU A 138 11.10 -10.20 -0.49
CA LEU A 138 12.45 -9.64 -0.33
C LEU A 138 12.44 -8.39 0.55
N GLU A 139 11.51 -7.44 0.35
CA GLU A 139 11.45 -6.24 1.20
C GLU A 139 11.10 -6.56 2.66
N ALA A 140 10.19 -7.53 2.90
CA ALA A 140 9.88 -8.00 4.25
C ALA A 140 11.09 -8.62 4.97
N ILE A 141 12.12 -9.04 4.24
CA ILE A 141 13.35 -9.59 4.81
C ILE A 141 14.46 -8.53 4.85
N ILE A 142 14.71 -7.84 3.73
CA ILE A 142 15.86 -6.94 3.56
C ILE A 142 15.72 -5.67 4.40
N LEU A 143 14.55 -5.08 4.47
CA LEU A 143 14.31 -3.78 5.12
C LEU A 143 13.69 -3.91 6.52
N SER A 144 13.63 -5.12 7.05
CA SER A 144 13.00 -5.43 8.33
C SER A 144 13.99 -5.64 9.46
N ASP A 145 13.44 -5.76 10.67
CA ASP A 145 14.16 -6.20 11.88
C ASP A 145 14.05 -7.72 12.14
N GLY A 146 13.37 -8.47 11.27
CA GLY A 146 13.06 -9.89 11.46
C GLY A 146 12.09 -10.16 12.61
N GLY A 147 11.39 -9.14 13.11
CA GLY A 147 10.44 -9.20 14.22
C GLY A 147 9.15 -9.96 13.90
N ALA A 148 8.27 -10.07 14.90
CA ALA A 148 7.05 -10.87 14.81
C ALA A 148 6.12 -10.46 13.65
N SER A 149 6.02 -9.17 13.35
CA SER A 149 5.20 -8.67 12.22
C SER A 149 5.74 -9.16 10.89
N HIS A 150 7.07 -9.06 10.68
CA HIS A 150 7.70 -9.50 9.42
C HIS A 150 7.70 -11.03 9.27
N VAL A 151 7.92 -11.77 10.36
CA VAL A 151 7.74 -13.24 10.37
C VAL A 151 6.32 -13.58 9.90
N ARG A 152 5.29 -12.89 10.44
CA ARG A 152 3.91 -13.13 10.04
C ARG A 152 3.63 -12.76 8.59
N ILE A 153 4.24 -11.68 8.08
CA ILE A 153 4.13 -11.27 6.68
C ILE A 153 4.76 -12.33 5.76
N VAL A 154 5.94 -12.82 6.09
CA VAL A 154 6.59 -13.91 5.34
C VAL A 154 5.69 -15.16 5.29
N GLU A 155 5.07 -15.54 6.42
CA GLU A 155 4.09 -16.64 6.45
C GLU A 155 2.91 -16.39 5.50
N LEU A 156 2.35 -15.16 5.50
CA LEU A 156 1.22 -14.79 4.63
C LEU A 156 1.59 -14.84 3.15
N LEU A 157 2.76 -14.29 2.79
CA LEU A 157 3.25 -14.29 1.41
C LEU A 157 3.53 -15.71 0.91
N ILE A 158 4.20 -16.55 1.70
CA ILE A 158 4.41 -17.97 1.38
C ILE A 158 3.06 -18.69 1.24
N GLY A 159 2.14 -18.47 2.16
CA GLY A 159 0.80 -19.06 2.12
C GLY A 159 -0.03 -18.63 0.91
N ALA A 160 0.28 -17.47 0.33
CA ALA A 160 -0.33 -16.95 -0.90
C ALA A 160 0.38 -17.44 -2.17
N GLY A 161 1.43 -18.26 -2.06
CA GLY A 161 2.16 -18.84 -3.18
C GLY A 161 3.31 -17.98 -3.71
N ALA A 162 3.84 -17.05 -2.90
CA ALA A 162 5.04 -16.30 -3.28
C ALA A 162 6.20 -17.24 -3.64
N ASN A 163 6.90 -16.91 -4.73
CA ASN A 163 8.09 -17.64 -5.16
C ASN A 163 9.26 -17.38 -4.19
N VAL A 164 9.56 -18.38 -3.36
CA VAL A 164 10.57 -18.29 -2.29
C VAL A 164 12.02 -18.27 -2.80
N ASP A 165 12.24 -18.59 -4.08
CA ASP A 165 13.56 -18.59 -4.73
C ASP A 165 13.75 -17.42 -5.70
N LEU A 166 12.79 -16.49 -5.80
CA LEU A 166 12.92 -15.32 -6.66
C LEU A 166 13.96 -14.36 -6.08
N ALA A 167 15.17 -14.43 -6.67
CA ALA A 167 16.32 -13.64 -6.25
C ALA A 167 16.20 -12.17 -6.67
N ASP A 168 16.93 -11.30 -5.98
CA ASP A 168 17.13 -9.90 -6.38
C ASP A 168 18.06 -9.75 -7.61
N ASN A 169 18.32 -8.51 -8.01
CA ASN A 169 19.19 -8.21 -9.17
C ASN A 169 20.64 -8.66 -8.99
N ASP A 170 21.09 -8.91 -7.77
CA ASP A 170 22.43 -9.43 -7.44
C ASP A 170 22.45 -10.98 -7.37
N GLY A 171 21.32 -11.62 -7.64
CA GLY A 171 21.16 -13.07 -7.59
C GLY A 171 21.06 -13.63 -6.18
N VAL A 172 20.78 -12.79 -5.17
CA VAL A 172 20.66 -13.21 -3.77
C VAL A 172 19.21 -13.60 -3.47
N THR A 173 18.99 -14.84 -3.01
CA THR A 173 17.67 -15.37 -2.73
C THR A 173 17.12 -14.85 -1.38
N PRO A 174 15.77 -14.88 -1.16
CA PRO A 174 15.18 -14.59 0.13
C PRO A 174 15.80 -15.40 1.30
N LEU A 175 16.11 -16.68 1.07
CA LEU A 175 16.75 -17.54 2.06
C LEU A 175 18.16 -17.07 2.42
N GLN A 176 18.97 -16.69 1.41
CA GLN A 176 20.32 -16.15 1.62
C GLN A 176 20.27 -14.83 2.41
N HIS A 177 19.36 -13.91 2.05
CA HIS A 177 19.16 -12.67 2.81
C HIS A 177 18.78 -12.93 4.27
N ALA A 178 17.84 -13.85 4.52
CA ALA A 178 17.41 -14.21 5.87
C ALA A 178 18.55 -14.83 6.71
N ARG A 179 19.38 -15.69 6.09
CA ARG A 179 20.57 -16.30 6.74
C ARG A 179 21.61 -15.23 7.07
N ASN A 180 21.94 -14.34 6.14
CA ASN A 180 22.92 -13.27 6.32
C ASN A 180 22.53 -12.32 7.45
N ARG A 181 21.22 -12.14 7.70
CA ARG A 181 20.68 -11.28 8.77
C ARG A 181 20.47 -12.04 10.10
N GLY A 182 20.65 -13.36 10.12
CA GLY A 182 20.41 -14.16 11.31
C GLY A 182 18.93 -14.33 11.69
N TYR A 183 18.00 -14.18 10.73
CA TYR A 183 16.56 -14.25 10.98
C TYR A 183 16.08 -15.72 11.04
N GLY A 184 16.49 -16.44 12.07
CA GLY A 184 16.29 -17.89 12.19
C GLY A 184 14.84 -18.37 12.06
N LYS A 185 13.84 -17.57 12.45
CA LYS A 185 12.42 -17.91 12.25
C LYS A 185 12.04 -17.83 10.76
N ILE A 186 12.47 -16.79 10.06
CA ILE A 186 12.22 -16.61 8.63
C ILE A 186 12.94 -17.69 7.83
N VAL A 187 14.20 -18.00 8.17
CA VAL A 187 14.96 -19.11 7.57
C VAL A 187 14.17 -20.41 7.63
N LYS A 188 13.65 -20.78 8.80
CA LYS A 188 12.84 -22.01 8.96
C LYS A 188 11.56 -22.00 8.11
N LEU A 189 10.92 -20.87 7.97
CA LEU A 189 9.71 -20.74 7.13
C LEU A 189 10.04 -20.94 5.64
N LEU A 190 11.11 -20.31 5.16
CA LEU A 190 11.57 -20.44 3.79
C LEU A 190 12.02 -21.86 3.46
N GLU A 191 12.84 -22.48 4.32
CA GLU A 191 13.27 -23.88 4.16
C GLU A 191 12.09 -24.85 4.14
N LYS A 192 11.10 -24.66 5.04
CA LYS A 192 9.86 -25.44 5.05
C LYS A 192 9.04 -25.27 3.77
N ALA A 193 9.12 -24.11 3.14
CA ALA A 193 8.46 -23.81 1.87
C ALA A 193 9.24 -24.33 0.64
N GLY A 194 10.43 -24.92 0.84
CA GLY A 194 11.25 -25.51 -0.21
C GLY A 194 12.29 -24.57 -0.81
N ALA A 195 12.58 -23.43 -0.17
CA ALA A 195 13.64 -22.50 -0.63
C ALA A 195 15.02 -23.17 -0.61
N THR A 196 15.86 -22.84 -1.64
CA THR A 196 17.18 -23.42 -1.90
C THR A 196 18.32 -22.41 -1.85
#